data_752a89559ebb446262ff439c0b7dcb85
#
_entry.id   752a89559ebb446262ff439c0b7dcb85
#
_cell.length_a   1.000
_cell.length_b   1.000
_cell.length_c   1.000
_cell.angle_alpha   90.00
_cell.angle_beta   90.00
_cell.angle_gamma   90.00
#
_symmetry.space_group_name_H-M   'P 1'
#
loop_
_entity.id
_entity.type
_entity.pdbx_description
1 polymer ?
#
loop_
_entity_poly.entity_id
_entity_poly.type
_entity_poly.pdbx_seq_one_letter_code
_entity_poly.pdbx_strand_id
1 'polypeptide(L)'
;MKTLLTTTALLVATTSASAQSTDVSAMIASGGLAATGDYLAALPDPDATERFALGGVRFLSAIEGVLQTRHGIAVSSEMLEMSGLPLLRLPVPPNPDAAPFGAAMVTGLFADAIDDLALALPPLDTIADDDTVALTIDTADIWFDIDADGARGPGEGLLDVAGAILAPQMGAALVDPDAGAAQPAPASVVVRFDTADAAWLSAYAHLLSGVSEAVVAVDPTDAIDRVMTSRRNFAAIGAVQPRNNWFDNASLIDPVDLLSMVVFALDGVPDAVHARAAHDHFLAMIADNRTFWDRVATETDDDMEWIPNKTQTSALPIDFPAETGAQWQAVLADAERLLTGEALLPYWRLRDHAGLNLAALMRDPPNLDLIGLIQGESLLPYVETGPRVDGNNLRMFEQLVSGDAGLFMVILN
;
A
#
# COMPACT_ATOMS: atom_id res chain seq x y z
N MET A 1 74.08 40.30 21.39
CA MET A 1 73.54 38.99 21.06
C MET A 1 72.05 39.03 21.20
N LYS A 2 71.40 39.10 20.07
CA LYS A 2 69.91 39.09 20.00
C LYS A 2 69.45 37.71 19.51
N THR A 3 68.74 36.98 20.36
CA THR A 3 68.18 35.67 20.06
C THR A 3 66.81 35.87 19.42
N LEU A 4 66.62 35.49 18.17
CA LEU A 4 65.35 35.36 17.50
C LEU A 4 64.66 34.05 17.90
N LEU A 5 63.48 34.18 18.50
CA LEU A 5 62.56 33.04 18.66
C LEU A 5 61.64 33.01 17.42
N THR A 6 61.78 31.96 16.65
CA THR A 6 60.88 31.62 15.54
C THR A 6 59.75 30.75 16.07
N THR A 7 58.52 31.33 16.12
CA THR A 7 57.30 30.62 16.45
C THR A 7 56.70 30.01 15.16
N THR A 8 56.77 28.69 15.03
CA THR A 8 56.15 27.96 13.92
C THR A 8 54.67 27.73 14.27
N ALA A 9 53.78 28.46 13.60
CA ALA A 9 52.31 28.21 13.67
C ALA A 9 51.98 27.00 12.82
N LEU A 10 51.51 25.91 13.46
CA LEU A 10 50.97 24.73 12.79
C LEU A 10 49.52 25.04 12.39
N LEU A 11 49.28 25.33 11.09
CA LEU A 11 47.94 25.40 10.52
C LEU A 11 47.40 23.95 10.42
N VAL A 12 46.49 23.58 11.31
CA VAL A 12 45.65 22.40 11.14
C VAL A 12 44.53 22.77 10.16
N ALA A 13 44.69 22.38 8.90
CA ALA A 13 43.62 22.44 7.94
C ALA A 13 42.63 21.33 8.30
N THR A 14 41.54 21.70 8.94
CA THR A 14 40.35 20.84 9.03
C THR A 14 39.70 20.83 7.64
N THR A 15 40.01 19.81 6.85
CA THR A 15 39.19 19.46 5.70
C THR A 15 37.83 18.99 6.22
N SER A 16 36.84 19.88 6.17
CA SER A 16 35.45 19.46 6.25
C SER A 16 35.23 18.55 5.04
N ALA A 17 35.20 17.25 5.24
CA ALA A 17 34.62 16.34 4.27
C ALA A 17 33.15 16.75 4.21
N SER A 18 32.74 17.43 3.16
CA SER A 18 31.33 17.46 2.79
C SER A 18 30.95 16.01 2.54
N ALA A 19 30.12 15.44 3.42
CA ALA A 19 29.47 14.17 3.16
C ALA A 19 28.79 14.34 1.79
N GLN A 20 29.21 13.56 0.79
CA GLN A 20 28.45 13.43 -0.44
C GLN A 20 27.11 12.82 0.00
N SER A 21 26.01 13.53 -0.21
CA SER A 21 24.68 12.96 -0.04
C SER A 21 24.58 11.71 -0.90
N THR A 22 24.18 10.61 -0.31
CA THR A 22 23.97 9.34 -1.02
C THR A 22 22.86 9.55 -2.05
N ASP A 23 23.19 9.42 -3.33
CA ASP A 23 22.20 9.53 -4.40
C ASP A 23 21.43 8.21 -4.53
N VAL A 24 20.40 8.08 -3.70
CA VAL A 24 19.57 6.87 -3.62
C VAL A 24 18.81 6.62 -4.91
N SER A 25 18.34 7.70 -5.60
CA SER A 25 17.65 7.60 -6.88
C SER A 25 18.54 6.93 -7.93
N ALA A 26 19.76 7.44 -8.11
CA ALA A 26 20.72 6.84 -9.02
C ALA A 26 21.15 5.41 -8.63
N MET A 27 21.19 5.10 -7.34
CA MET A 27 21.46 3.73 -6.88
C MET A 27 20.36 2.76 -7.26
N ILE A 28 19.10 3.14 -7.08
CA ILE A 28 17.95 2.33 -7.49
C ILE A 28 17.95 2.16 -9.01
N ALA A 29 18.17 3.26 -9.77
CA ALA A 29 18.21 3.21 -11.23
C ALA A 29 19.23 2.22 -11.77
N SER A 30 20.42 2.14 -11.15
CA SER A 30 21.55 1.34 -11.63
C SER A 30 21.63 -0.06 -11.04
N GLY A 31 21.19 -0.26 -9.81
CA GLY A 31 21.38 -1.50 -9.05
C GLY A 31 20.10 -2.15 -8.53
N GLY A 32 18.96 -1.50 -8.68
CA GLY A 32 17.68 -1.98 -8.17
C GLY A 32 17.50 -1.83 -6.66
N LEU A 33 16.37 -2.30 -6.17
CA LEU A 33 15.98 -2.17 -4.77
C LEU A 33 16.89 -3.02 -3.86
N ALA A 34 17.17 -4.27 -4.23
CA ALA A 34 17.94 -5.19 -3.39
C ALA A 34 19.35 -4.64 -3.09
N ALA A 35 20.12 -4.25 -4.11
CA ALA A 35 21.49 -3.73 -3.91
C ALA A 35 21.49 -2.40 -3.14
N THR A 36 20.49 -1.55 -3.36
CA THR A 36 20.33 -0.28 -2.64
C THR A 36 20.00 -0.53 -1.17
N GLY A 37 19.09 -1.47 -0.89
CA GLY A 37 18.73 -1.87 0.47
C GLY A 37 19.92 -2.46 1.25
N ASP A 38 20.70 -3.32 0.62
CA ASP A 38 21.90 -3.91 1.21
C ASP A 38 22.94 -2.83 1.55
N TYR A 39 23.13 -1.86 0.67
CA TYR A 39 24.03 -0.74 0.90
C TYR A 39 23.58 0.11 2.11
N LEU A 40 22.32 0.54 2.12
CA LEU A 40 21.77 1.37 3.19
C LEU A 40 21.79 0.64 4.54
N ALA A 41 21.44 -0.65 4.55
CA ALA A 41 21.46 -1.47 5.77
C ALA A 41 22.86 -1.70 6.33
N ALA A 42 23.92 -1.59 5.51
CA ALA A 42 25.30 -1.76 5.91
C ALA A 42 25.94 -0.47 6.45
N LEU A 43 25.26 0.67 6.39
CA LEU A 43 25.79 1.94 6.90
C LEU A 43 25.97 1.87 8.43
N PRO A 44 27.14 2.24 8.96
CA PRO A 44 27.42 2.08 10.41
C PRO A 44 26.71 3.13 11.28
N ASP A 45 26.37 4.29 10.70
CA ASP A 45 25.73 5.40 11.40
C ASP A 45 24.87 6.19 10.41
N PRO A 46 23.71 5.62 9.97
CA PRO A 46 22.87 6.24 8.98
C PRO A 46 22.19 7.49 9.53
N ASP A 47 22.17 8.57 8.77
CA ASP A 47 21.39 9.76 9.10
C ASP A 47 19.89 9.55 8.88
N ALA A 48 19.06 10.57 9.18
CA ALA A 48 17.61 10.46 9.06
C ALA A 48 17.16 10.22 7.61
N THR A 49 17.83 10.84 6.64
CA THR A 49 17.55 10.65 5.21
C THR A 49 17.88 9.21 4.77
N GLU A 50 18.99 8.68 5.23
CA GLU A 50 19.39 7.31 4.92
C GLU A 50 18.49 6.27 5.60
N ARG A 51 18.03 6.54 6.83
CA ARG A 51 17.02 5.70 7.50
C ARG A 51 15.68 5.72 6.76
N PHE A 52 15.22 6.90 6.36
CA PHE A 52 14.02 7.03 5.54
C PHE A 52 14.15 6.29 4.21
N ALA A 53 15.29 6.46 3.51
CA ALA A 53 15.57 5.75 2.26
C ALA A 53 15.55 4.22 2.46
N LEU A 54 16.14 3.72 3.55
CA LEU A 54 16.10 2.29 3.87
C LEU A 54 14.67 1.79 4.09
N GLY A 55 13.84 2.54 4.82
CA GLY A 55 12.42 2.23 4.99
C GLY A 55 11.67 2.18 3.66
N GLY A 56 11.89 3.20 2.81
CA GLY A 56 11.28 3.28 1.48
C GLY A 56 11.71 2.15 0.54
N VAL A 57 12.99 1.82 0.50
CA VAL A 57 13.50 0.71 -0.31
C VAL A 57 12.91 -0.62 0.17
N ARG A 58 12.85 -0.88 1.48
CA ARG A 58 12.25 -2.11 2.03
C ARG A 58 10.76 -2.19 1.77
N PHE A 59 10.04 -1.07 1.87
CA PHE A 59 8.63 -1.00 1.48
C PHE A 59 8.43 -1.37 0.00
N LEU A 60 9.23 -0.79 -0.90
CA LEU A 60 9.18 -1.12 -2.33
C LEU A 60 9.62 -2.56 -2.60
N SER A 61 10.59 -3.09 -1.85
CA SER A 61 10.99 -4.51 -1.96
C SER A 61 9.88 -5.48 -1.55
N ALA A 62 9.05 -5.12 -0.57
CA ALA A 62 7.86 -5.90 -0.24
C ALA A 62 6.85 -5.96 -1.42
N ILE A 63 6.66 -4.84 -2.12
CA ILE A 63 5.85 -4.80 -3.35
C ILE A 63 6.50 -5.65 -4.46
N GLU A 64 7.83 -5.54 -4.64
CA GLU A 64 8.59 -6.36 -5.60
C GLU A 64 8.41 -7.86 -5.34
N GLY A 65 8.50 -8.33 -4.09
CA GLY A 65 8.28 -9.72 -3.72
C GLY A 65 6.88 -10.23 -4.12
N VAL A 66 5.85 -9.39 -3.92
CA VAL A 66 4.49 -9.69 -4.39
C VAL A 66 4.42 -9.80 -5.92
N LEU A 67 5.06 -8.88 -6.64
CA LEU A 67 5.10 -8.90 -8.11
C LEU A 67 5.83 -10.12 -8.64
N GLN A 68 6.98 -10.50 -8.04
CA GLN A 68 7.74 -11.71 -8.38
C GLN A 68 6.91 -12.98 -8.15
N THR A 69 6.25 -13.08 -7.00
CA THR A 69 5.36 -14.22 -6.69
C THR A 69 4.24 -14.32 -7.73
N ARG A 70 3.62 -13.22 -8.12
CA ARG A 70 2.56 -13.18 -9.13
C ARG A 70 3.09 -13.50 -10.53
N HIS A 71 4.25 -12.99 -10.89
CA HIS A 71 4.90 -13.30 -12.17
C HIS A 71 5.22 -14.80 -12.29
N GLY A 72 5.61 -15.43 -11.18
CA GLY A 72 5.87 -16.87 -11.11
C GLY A 72 4.64 -17.78 -11.27
N ILE A 73 3.41 -17.21 -11.27
CA ILE A 73 2.15 -17.98 -11.25
C ILE A 73 1.34 -17.73 -12.52
N ALA A 74 0.81 -18.80 -13.12
CA ALA A 74 -0.08 -18.74 -14.27
C ALA A 74 -1.51 -18.30 -13.87
N VAL A 75 -1.68 -17.00 -13.56
CA VAL A 75 -2.99 -16.39 -13.25
C VAL A 75 -3.15 -15.15 -14.13
N SER A 76 -4.33 -14.98 -14.75
CA SER A 76 -4.59 -13.78 -15.51
C SER A 76 -4.70 -12.56 -14.59
N SER A 77 -4.05 -11.45 -14.97
CA SER A 77 -4.13 -10.18 -14.23
C SER A 77 -5.59 -9.72 -14.07
N GLU A 78 -6.42 -9.89 -15.09
CA GLU A 78 -7.84 -9.51 -15.08
C GLU A 78 -8.63 -10.16 -13.93
N MET A 79 -8.30 -11.42 -13.57
CA MET A 79 -8.95 -12.10 -12.44
C MET A 79 -8.54 -11.49 -11.10
N LEU A 80 -7.28 -11.16 -10.96
CA LEU A 80 -6.74 -10.58 -9.70
C LEU A 80 -7.17 -9.13 -9.53
N GLU A 81 -7.29 -8.37 -10.62
CA GLU A 81 -7.85 -7.01 -10.62
C GLU A 81 -9.30 -6.97 -10.10
N MET A 82 -10.11 -7.99 -10.44
CA MET A 82 -11.49 -8.11 -9.93
C MET A 82 -11.57 -8.39 -8.44
N SER A 83 -10.49 -8.86 -7.79
CA SER A 83 -10.49 -9.16 -6.35
C SER A 83 -10.66 -7.90 -5.48
N GLY A 84 -10.29 -6.73 -5.99
CA GLY A 84 -10.28 -5.46 -5.25
C GLY A 84 -9.17 -5.36 -4.19
N LEU A 85 -8.32 -6.39 -4.04
CA LEU A 85 -7.23 -6.39 -3.08
C LEU A 85 -6.02 -5.60 -3.62
N PRO A 86 -5.47 -4.64 -2.85
CA PRO A 86 -4.47 -3.69 -3.34
C PRO A 86 -3.27 -4.36 -4.02
N LEU A 87 -2.66 -5.36 -3.39
CA LEU A 87 -1.45 -6.02 -3.88
C LEU A 87 -1.71 -6.92 -5.09
N LEU A 88 -2.91 -7.50 -5.21
CA LEU A 88 -3.23 -8.43 -6.29
C LEU A 88 -3.54 -7.75 -7.63
N ARG A 89 -3.92 -6.49 -7.65
CA ARG A 89 -4.32 -5.78 -8.88
C ARG A 89 -3.19 -5.11 -9.63
N LEU A 90 -1.96 -5.13 -9.10
CA LEU A 90 -0.80 -4.58 -9.80
C LEU A 90 -0.51 -5.40 -11.07
N PRO A 91 -0.23 -4.79 -12.24
CA PRO A 91 0.11 -5.54 -13.44
C PRO A 91 1.48 -6.21 -13.32
N VAL A 92 1.62 -7.37 -13.97
CA VAL A 92 2.92 -8.05 -14.11
C VAL A 92 3.13 -8.43 -15.58
N PRO A 93 4.38 -8.42 -16.09
CA PRO A 93 4.69 -8.90 -17.42
C PRO A 93 4.26 -10.37 -17.62
N PRO A 94 3.93 -10.80 -18.85
CA PRO A 94 3.62 -12.20 -19.12
C PRO A 94 4.82 -13.12 -18.85
N ASN A 95 4.59 -14.24 -18.15
CA ASN A 95 5.59 -15.27 -17.96
C ASN A 95 5.16 -16.59 -18.63
N PRO A 96 5.82 -17.02 -19.73
CA PRO A 96 5.49 -18.26 -20.40
C PRO A 96 5.82 -19.51 -19.60
N ASP A 97 6.73 -19.39 -18.62
CA ASP A 97 7.20 -20.50 -17.77
C ASP A 97 6.54 -20.50 -16.38
N ALA A 98 5.48 -19.70 -16.19
CA ALA A 98 4.78 -19.57 -14.93
C ALA A 98 4.25 -20.94 -14.43
N ALA A 99 4.44 -21.20 -13.15
CA ALA A 99 3.92 -22.39 -12.49
C ALA A 99 2.37 -22.40 -12.45
N PRO A 100 1.73 -23.58 -12.48
CA PRO A 100 0.28 -23.65 -12.30
C PRO A 100 -0.18 -22.99 -11.00
N PHE A 101 -1.28 -22.28 -11.06
CA PHE A 101 -1.89 -21.66 -9.89
C PHE A 101 -2.33 -22.70 -8.85
N GLY A 102 -1.94 -22.50 -7.60
CA GLY A 102 -2.36 -23.26 -6.44
C GLY A 102 -3.09 -22.39 -5.42
N ALA A 103 -4.15 -22.89 -4.81
CA ALA A 103 -5.00 -22.11 -3.90
C ALA A 103 -4.24 -21.45 -2.73
N ALA A 104 -3.28 -22.18 -2.13
CA ALA A 104 -2.46 -21.68 -1.03
C ALA A 104 -1.54 -20.51 -1.38
N MET A 105 -1.33 -20.25 -2.68
CA MET A 105 -0.44 -19.15 -3.12
C MET A 105 -1.01 -17.78 -2.78
N VAL A 106 -2.34 -17.64 -2.67
CA VAL A 106 -2.95 -16.36 -2.29
C VAL A 106 -2.63 -16.03 -0.84
N THR A 107 -2.93 -16.96 0.09
CA THR A 107 -2.61 -16.78 1.52
C THR A 107 -1.11 -16.63 1.74
N GLY A 108 -0.27 -17.44 1.04
CA GLY A 108 1.18 -17.34 1.10
C GLY A 108 1.72 -15.98 0.68
N LEU A 109 1.21 -15.41 -0.42
CA LEU A 109 1.61 -14.09 -0.90
C LEU A 109 1.37 -12.99 0.15
N PHE A 110 0.21 -13.03 0.84
CA PHE A 110 -0.08 -12.05 1.89
C PHE A 110 0.72 -12.29 3.17
N ALA A 111 1.02 -13.56 3.51
CA ALA A 111 1.90 -13.89 4.63
C ALA A 111 3.34 -13.38 4.38
N ASP A 112 3.89 -13.62 3.19
CA ASP A 112 5.20 -13.10 2.81
C ASP A 112 5.22 -11.56 2.82
N ALA A 113 4.15 -10.91 2.33
CA ALA A 113 4.03 -9.45 2.36
C ALA A 113 4.01 -8.87 3.78
N ILE A 114 3.42 -9.55 4.78
CA ILE A 114 3.46 -9.15 6.19
C ILE A 114 4.92 -9.12 6.68
N ASP A 115 5.66 -10.21 6.44
CA ASP A 115 7.05 -10.33 6.88
C ASP A 115 7.94 -9.27 6.23
N ASP A 116 7.78 -9.03 4.93
CA ASP A 116 8.57 -8.06 4.18
C ASP A 116 8.24 -6.61 4.58
N LEU A 117 6.96 -6.26 4.74
CA LEU A 117 6.52 -4.93 5.19
C LEU A 117 7.00 -4.64 6.62
N ALA A 118 7.06 -5.65 7.48
CA ALA A 118 7.59 -5.50 8.83
C ALA A 118 9.06 -5.05 8.85
N LEU A 119 9.83 -5.27 7.79
CA LEU A 119 11.20 -4.79 7.67
C LEU A 119 11.29 -3.28 7.37
N ALA A 120 10.25 -2.67 6.81
CA ALA A 120 10.22 -1.26 6.48
C ALA A 120 10.01 -0.36 7.72
N LEU A 121 9.27 -0.84 8.72
CA LEU A 121 8.86 -0.04 9.88
C LEU A 121 10.01 0.40 10.80
N PRO A 122 10.95 -0.49 11.24
CA PRO A 122 11.97 -0.10 12.22
C PRO A 122 12.83 1.11 11.82
N PRO A 123 13.32 1.28 10.60
CA PRO A 123 14.05 2.49 10.24
C PRO A 123 13.17 3.75 10.23
N LEU A 124 11.88 3.65 9.86
CA LEU A 124 10.94 4.76 9.86
C LEU A 124 10.58 5.20 11.29
N ASP A 125 10.36 4.27 12.20
CA ASP A 125 10.02 4.52 13.62
C ASP A 125 11.10 5.29 14.37
N THR A 126 12.33 5.30 13.86
CA THR A 126 13.45 6.04 14.47
C THR A 126 13.52 7.51 14.06
N ILE A 127 12.66 7.96 13.13
CA ILE A 127 12.68 9.35 12.63
C ILE A 127 11.84 10.24 13.53
N ALA A 128 12.52 11.10 14.29
CA ALA A 128 11.91 12.02 15.26
C ALA A 128 11.49 13.35 14.59
N ASP A 129 10.68 14.15 15.31
CA ASP A 129 10.20 15.45 14.82
C ASP A 129 11.31 16.49 14.61
N ASP A 130 12.44 16.35 15.29
CA ASP A 130 13.62 17.23 15.17
C ASP A 130 14.68 16.71 14.19
N ASP A 131 14.46 15.55 13.57
CA ASP A 131 15.26 15.04 12.48
C ASP A 131 15.01 15.85 11.20
N THR A 132 15.98 15.81 10.28
CA THR A 132 15.83 16.40 8.95
C THR A 132 16.00 15.33 7.89
N VAL A 133 14.91 14.99 7.25
CA VAL A 133 14.90 14.13 6.04
C VAL A 133 14.92 15.04 4.81
N ALA A 134 15.71 14.70 3.80
CA ALA A 134 15.78 15.43 2.53
C ALA A 134 16.18 14.45 1.40
N LEU A 135 15.22 13.62 0.98
CA LEU A 135 15.44 12.60 -0.05
C LEU A 135 14.76 13.01 -1.36
N THR A 136 15.53 13.17 -2.42
CA THR A 136 14.99 13.44 -3.76
C THR A 136 15.00 12.16 -4.58
N ILE A 137 13.85 11.79 -5.14
CA ILE A 137 13.66 10.60 -5.98
C ILE A 137 13.01 11.00 -7.30
N ASP A 138 13.60 10.54 -8.41
CA ASP A 138 12.91 10.52 -9.70
C ASP A 138 12.11 9.22 -9.82
N THR A 139 10.81 9.32 -10.04
CA THR A 139 9.94 8.15 -10.18
C THR A 139 10.31 7.26 -11.36
N ALA A 140 11.03 7.79 -12.36
CA ALA A 140 11.55 7.01 -13.47
C ALA A 140 12.73 6.11 -13.09
N ASP A 141 13.42 6.41 -11.99
CA ASP A 141 14.55 5.63 -11.49
C ASP A 141 14.09 4.37 -10.73
N ILE A 142 12.85 4.37 -10.23
CA ILE A 142 12.30 3.24 -9.48
C ILE A 142 11.85 2.14 -10.45
N TRP A 143 12.32 0.93 -10.20
CA TRP A 143 11.91 -0.26 -10.93
C TRP A 143 11.91 -1.49 -10.02
N PHE A 144 11.14 -2.49 -10.41
CA PHE A 144 10.97 -3.76 -9.71
C PHE A 144 11.58 -4.88 -10.55
N ASP A 145 12.43 -5.69 -9.98
CA ASP A 145 13.01 -6.88 -10.61
C ASP A 145 11.95 -8.02 -10.61
N ILE A 146 10.93 -7.89 -11.48
CA ILE A 146 9.74 -8.75 -11.43
C ILE A 146 10.04 -10.19 -11.85
N ASP A 147 10.96 -10.38 -12.78
CA ASP A 147 11.36 -11.72 -13.25
C ASP A 147 12.57 -12.29 -12.51
N ALA A 148 13.11 -11.53 -11.54
CA ALA A 148 14.24 -11.89 -10.70
C ALA A 148 15.53 -12.18 -11.48
N ASP A 149 15.76 -11.49 -12.60
CA ASP A 149 16.96 -11.62 -13.42
C ASP A 149 18.11 -10.64 -13.03
N GLY A 150 17.79 -9.69 -12.14
CA GLY A 150 18.72 -8.67 -11.63
C GLY A 150 18.96 -7.51 -12.57
N ALA A 151 18.15 -7.35 -13.63
CA ALA A 151 18.28 -6.28 -14.60
C ALA A 151 16.90 -5.71 -14.96
N ARG A 152 16.84 -4.38 -15.13
CA ARG A 152 15.58 -3.73 -15.49
C ARG A 152 15.07 -4.14 -16.87
N GLY A 153 13.93 -4.81 -16.92
CA GLY A 153 13.21 -5.22 -18.12
C GLY A 153 12.05 -4.30 -18.50
N PRO A 154 11.41 -4.56 -19.66
CA PRO A 154 10.18 -3.85 -20.05
C PRO A 154 9.00 -4.17 -19.12
N GLY A 155 8.29 -3.14 -18.66
CA GLY A 155 7.13 -3.29 -17.78
C GLY A 155 7.47 -3.37 -16.29
N GLU A 156 8.73 -3.16 -15.93
CA GLU A 156 9.23 -3.23 -14.56
C GLU A 156 9.41 -1.86 -13.88
N GLY A 157 9.27 -0.76 -14.62
CA GLY A 157 9.30 0.57 -14.04
C GLY A 157 8.12 0.82 -13.10
N LEU A 158 8.33 1.63 -12.05
CA LEU A 158 7.25 2.07 -11.17
C LEU A 158 6.07 2.64 -11.96
N LEU A 159 6.35 3.43 -12.98
CA LEU A 159 5.32 4.05 -13.81
C LEU A 159 4.57 3.03 -14.69
N ASP A 160 5.20 1.92 -15.06
CA ASP A 160 4.52 0.82 -15.76
C ASP A 160 3.55 0.10 -14.82
N VAL A 161 3.97 -0.15 -13.58
CA VAL A 161 3.21 -0.88 -12.57
C VAL A 161 2.11 0.00 -11.95
N ALA A 162 2.45 1.19 -11.45
CA ALA A 162 1.50 2.10 -10.81
C ALA A 162 0.66 2.86 -11.82
N GLY A 163 1.20 3.19 -13.00
CA GLY A 163 0.51 3.92 -14.04
C GLY A 163 -0.75 3.21 -14.54
N ALA A 164 -0.75 1.90 -14.60
CA ALA A 164 -1.93 1.12 -14.97
C ALA A 164 -3.13 1.34 -14.01
N ILE A 165 -2.85 1.60 -12.72
CA ILE A 165 -3.88 1.88 -11.71
C ILE A 165 -4.25 3.37 -11.68
N LEU A 166 -3.26 4.24 -11.81
CA LEU A 166 -3.43 5.68 -11.67
C LEU A 166 -3.89 6.36 -12.96
N ALA A 167 -3.46 5.87 -14.14
CA ALA A 167 -3.79 6.49 -15.43
C ALA A 167 -5.29 6.67 -15.69
N PRO A 168 -6.19 5.72 -15.37
CA PRO A 168 -7.62 5.91 -15.57
C PRO A 168 -8.20 7.07 -14.74
N GLN A 169 -7.57 7.40 -13.62
CA GLN A 169 -8.02 8.41 -12.65
C GLN A 169 -7.31 9.76 -12.86
N MET A 170 -6.03 9.72 -13.27
CA MET A 170 -5.23 10.93 -13.50
C MET A 170 -5.30 11.43 -14.95
N GLY A 171 -5.95 10.70 -15.87
CA GLY A 171 -6.18 11.10 -17.24
C GLY A 171 -4.91 11.41 -18.04
N ALA A 172 -4.98 12.41 -18.93
CA ALA A 172 -3.85 12.81 -19.77
C ALA A 172 -2.67 13.45 -19.01
N ALA A 173 -2.80 13.70 -17.71
CA ALA A 173 -1.76 14.36 -16.90
C ALA A 173 -0.51 13.50 -16.69
N LEU A 174 -0.65 12.15 -16.75
CA LEU A 174 0.49 11.21 -16.70
C LEU A 174 1.03 10.84 -18.10
N VAL A 175 0.55 11.48 -19.15
CA VAL A 175 0.96 11.17 -20.51
C VAL A 175 2.05 12.16 -20.92
N ASP A 176 3.25 11.66 -21.23
CA ASP A 176 4.30 12.48 -21.81
C ASP A 176 3.83 13.01 -23.20
N PRO A 177 3.62 14.33 -23.37
CA PRO A 177 3.17 14.90 -24.64
C PRO A 177 4.19 14.75 -25.77
N ASP A 178 5.45 14.48 -25.47
CA ASP A 178 6.54 14.28 -26.43
C ASP A 178 6.76 12.80 -26.78
N ALA A 179 6.13 11.86 -26.08
CA ALA A 179 6.11 10.46 -26.47
C ALA A 179 5.29 10.31 -27.74
N GLY A 180 5.94 9.91 -28.83
CA GLY A 180 5.31 9.77 -30.15
C GLY A 180 4.04 8.89 -30.10
N ALA A 181 3.16 9.09 -31.09
CA ALA A 181 1.77 8.58 -31.18
C ALA A 181 1.53 7.06 -31.02
N ALA A 182 2.53 6.26 -30.69
CA ALA A 182 2.40 4.79 -30.62
C ALA A 182 2.00 4.27 -29.22
N GLN A 183 2.45 4.87 -28.13
CA GLN A 183 1.98 4.65 -26.74
C GLN A 183 2.50 5.81 -25.88
N PRO A 184 1.60 6.55 -25.20
CA PRO A 184 2.04 7.58 -24.30
C PRO A 184 2.76 6.92 -23.11
N ALA A 185 4.05 7.23 -22.95
CA ALA A 185 4.79 6.83 -21.76
C ALA A 185 4.35 7.72 -20.58
N PRO A 186 4.23 7.17 -19.37
CA PRO A 186 4.00 7.98 -18.17
C PRO A 186 5.10 9.03 -18.00
N ALA A 187 4.71 10.27 -17.67
CA ALA A 187 5.67 11.32 -17.38
C ALA A 187 6.39 11.04 -16.05
N SER A 188 7.71 11.19 -16.05
CA SER A 188 8.50 11.12 -14.82
C SER A 188 8.17 12.31 -13.91
N VAL A 189 8.18 12.07 -12.61
CA VAL A 189 8.01 13.08 -11.57
C VAL A 189 9.16 12.99 -10.59
N VAL A 190 9.79 14.14 -10.31
CA VAL A 190 10.79 14.24 -9.24
C VAL A 190 10.08 14.71 -7.98
N VAL A 191 10.23 13.95 -6.91
CA VAL A 191 9.64 14.22 -5.60
C VAL A 191 10.75 14.41 -4.59
N ARG A 192 10.61 15.39 -3.72
CA ARG A 192 11.46 15.55 -2.55
C ARG A 192 10.68 15.17 -1.31
N PHE A 193 11.07 14.08 -0.72
CA PHE A 193 10.53 13.59 0.55
C PHE A 193 11.22 14.26 1.72
N ASP A 194 10.45 14.56 2.75
CA ASP A 194 10.90 15.18 3.97
C ASP A 194 10.54 14.40 5.26
N THR A 195 10.63 15.03 6.42
CA THR A 195 10.40 14.37 7.71
C THR A 195 8.94 13.96 7.90
N ALA A 196 7.98 14.67 7.31
CA ALA A 196 6.58 14.30 7.39
C ALA A 196 6.31 12.99 6.63
N ASP A 197 6.93 12.82 5.47
CA ASP A 197 6.72 11.64 4.61
C ASP A 197 7.14 10.32 5.27
N ALA A 198 8.01 10.37 6.29
CA ALA A 198 8.36 9.17 7.05
C ALA A 198 7.14 8.58 7.78
N ALA A 199 6.30 9.43 8.36
CA ALA A 199 5.07 9.00 9.02
C ALA A 199 4.01 8.54 7.99
N TRP A 200 3.93 9.20 6.82
CA TRP A 200 3.07 8.75 5.72
C TRP A 200 3.45 7.33 5.23
N LEU A 201 4.74 7.09 5.01
CA LEU A 201 5.23 5.79 4.53
C LEU A 201 5.02 4.69 5.58
N SER A 202 5.21 5.00 6.87
CA SER A 202 4.89 4.10 7.98
C SER A 202 3.40 3.77 8.01
N ALA A 203 2.53 4.78 7.89
CA ALA A 203 1.08 4.59 7.81
C ALA A 203 0.71 3.67 6.64
N TYR A 204 1.35 3.86 5.48
CA TYR A 204 1.08 3.02 4.31
C TYR A 204 1.55 1.57 4.49
N ALA A 205 2.71 1.35 5.12
CA ALA A 205 3.19 0.02 5.48
C ALA A 205 2.21 -0.66 6.45
N HIS A 206 1.72 0.06 7.45
CA HIS A 206 0.70 -0.46 8.38
C HIS A 206 -0.64 -0.75 7.68
N LEU A 207 -1.08 0.07 6.74
CA LEU A 207 -2.29 -0.19 5.96
C LEU A 207 -2.18 -1.52 5.20
N LEU A 208 -1.09 -1.71 4.44
CA LEU A 208 -0.90 -2.94 3.66
C LEU A 208 -0.71 -4.16 4.55
N SER A 209 -0.01 -4.03 5.68
CA SER A 209 0.10 -5.11 6.68
C SER A 209 -1.26 -5.46 7.25
N GLY A 210 -2.08 -4.48 7.64
CA GLY A 210 -3.42 -4.71 8.17
C GLY A 210 -4.35 -5.41 7.17
N VAL A 211 -4.29 -5.04 5.88
CA VAL A 211 -5.03 -5.73 4.82
C VAL A 211 -4.52 -7.16 4.64
N SER A 212 -3.20 -7.36 4.64
CA SER A 212 -2.59 -8.69 4.50
C SER A 212 -2.98 -9.61 5.67
N GLU A 213 -2.89 -9.11 6.88
CA GLU A 213 -3.34 -9.81 8.09
C GLU A 213 -4.82 -10.20 8.04
N ALA A 214 -5.69 -9.32 7.54
CA ALA A 214 -7.11 -9.62 7.38
C ALA A 214 -7.36 -10.73 6.35
N VAL A 215 -6.58 -10.79 5.25
CA VAL A 215 -6.66 -11.86 4.26
C VAL A 215 -6.16 -13.19 4.84
N VAL A 216 -5.04 -13.16 5.56
CA VAL A 216 -4.51 -14.37 6.22
C VAL A 216 -5.46 -14.85 7.33
N ALA A 217 -6.10 -13.94 8.07
CA ALA A 217 -7.10 -14.31 9.08
C ALA A 217 -8.28 -15.11 8.49
N VAL A 218 -8.74 -14.74 7.31
CA VAL A 218 -9.85 -15.44 6.62
C VAL A 218 -9.39 -16.71 5.92
N ASP A 219 -8.15 -16.78 5.48
CA ASP A 219 -7.53 -17.85 4.69
C ASP A 219 -8.44 -18.43 3.59
N PRO A 220 -8.46 -17.84 2.39
CA PRO A 220 -9.34 -18.27 1.31
C PRO A 220 -8.92 -19.57 0.62
N THR A 221 -7.86 -20.25 1.08
CA THR A 221 -7.25 -21.43 0.42
C THR A 221 -8.26 -22.54 0.14
N ASP A 222 -9.00 -22.97 1.16
CA ASP A 222 -9.99 -24.06 1.00
C ASP A 222 -11.14 -23.66 0.08
N ALA A 223 -11.58 -22.40 0.14
CA ALA A 223 -12.62 -21.86 -0.72
C ALA A 223 -12.21 -21.85 -2.20
N ILE A 224 -10.99 -21.42 -2.47
CA ILE A 224 -10.40 -21.39 -3.82
C ILE A 224 -10.25 -22.82 -4.34
N ASP A 225 -9.65 -23.74 -3.55
CA ASP A 225 -9.45 -25.13 -3.99
C ASP A 225 -10.78 -25.86 -4.25
N ARG A 226 -11.80 -25.61 -3.43
CA ARG A 226 -13.15 -26.15 -3.63
C ARG A 226 -13.73 -25.76 -4.99
N VAL A 227 -13.63 -24.47 -5.38
CA VAL A 227 -14.13 -23.98 -6.65
C VAL A 227 -13.30 -24.51 -7.82
N MET A 228 -11.97 -24.46 -7.70
CA MET A 228 -11.06 -24.97 -8.74
C MET A 228 -11.22 -26.48 -8.97
N THR A 229 -11.44 -27.25 -7.92
CA THR A 229 -11.72 -28.69 -8.01
C THR A 229 -13.05 -28.95 -8.70
N SER A 230 -14.10 -28.19 -8.39
CA SER A 230 -15.39 -28.29 -9.07
C SER A 230 -15.26 -28.02 -10.57
N ARG A 231 -14.52 -26.99 -10.97
CA ARG A 231 -14.23 -26.68 -12.37
C ARG A 231 -13.52 -27.83 -13.09
N ARG A 232 -12.44 -28.36 -12.48
CA ARG A 232 -11.71 -29.52 -13.03
C ARG A 232 -12.64 -30.71 -13.24
N ASN A 233 -13.51 -31.00 -12.28
CA ASN A 233 -14.45 -32.12 -12.37
C ASN A 233 -15.49 -31.93 -13.47
N PHE A 234 -16.06 -30.72 -13.62
CA PHE A 234 -16.98 -30.40 -14.73
C PHE A 234 -16.27 -30.53 -16.08
N ALA A 235 -15.04 -30.03 -16.21
CA ALA A 235 -14.27 -30.18 -17.44
C ALA A 235 -14.01 -31.64 -17.79
N ALA A 236 -13.67 -32.49 -16.81
CA ALA A 236 -13.36 -33.89 -16.99
C ALA A 236 -14.56 -34.73 -17.50
N ILE A 237 -15.78 -34.37 -17.15
CA ILE A 237 -17.00 -35.07 -17.65
C ILE A 237 -17.51 -34.49 -18.98
N GLY A 238 -16.79 -33.54 -19.57
CA GLY A 238 -17.19 -32.89 -20.84
C GLY A 238 -18.52 -32.15 -20.77
N ALA A 239 -19.00 -31.83 -19.59
CA ALA A 239 -20.30 -31.19 -19.36
C ALA A 239 -20.25 -29.66 -19.49
N VAL A 240 -19.07 -29.09 -19.65
CA VAL A 240 -18.90 -27.65 -19.83
C VAL A 240 -19.28 -27.30 -21.26
N GLN A 241 -20.40 -26.64 -21.45
CA GLN A 241 -20.74 -26.08 -22.76
C GLN A 241 -19.79 -24.91 -23.06
N PRO A 242 -19.23 -24.85 -24.30
CA PRO A 242 -18.60 -23.62 -24.75
C PRO A 242 -19.66 -22.50 -24.71
N ARG A 243 -19.48 -21.53 -23.82
CA ARG A 243 -20.37 -20.37 -23.79
C ARG A 243 -20.00 -19.41 -24.90
N ASN A 244 -20.85 -19.26 -25.89
CA ASN A 244 -20.80 -18.20 -26.91
C ASN A 244 -21.27 -16.86 -26.34
N ASN A 245 -20.68 -16.40 -25.25
CA ASN A 245 -21.06 -15.16 -24.60
C ASN A 245 -19.84 -14.30 -24.29
N TRP A 246 -20.03 -13.06 -23.92
CA TRP A 246 -19.06 -12.03 -23.54
C TRP A 246 -17.94 -12.48 -22.59
N PHE A 247 -18.06 -13.67 -22.00
CA PHE A 247 -17.14 -14.27 -21.05
C PHE A 247 -16.34 -15.43 -21.64
N ASP A 248 -16.24 -15.49 -22.98
CA ASP A 248 -15.68 -16.65 -23.72
C ASP A 248 -14.15 -16.68 -23.81
N ASN A 249 -13.44 -16.06 -22.87
CA ASN A 249 -12.03 -16.38 -22.70
C ASN A 249 -11.91 -17.62 -21.79
N ALA A 250 -11.53 -18.73 -22.39
CA ALA A 250 -11.43 -20.05 -21.75
C ALA A 250 -10.44 -20.11 -20.53
N SER A 251 -9.72 -19.02 -20.28
CA SER A 251 -8.80 -18.82 -19.17
C SER A 251 -9.39 -18.02 -18.01
N LEU A 252 -10.56 -17.40 -18.17
CA LEU A 252 -11.14 -16.56 -17.13
C LEU A 252 -11.95 -17.37 -16.13
N ILE A 253 -11.76 -17.11 -14.85
CA ILE A 253 -12.68 -17.54 -13.81
C ILE A 253 -14.04 -16.88 -14.07
N ASP A 254 -15.10 -17.69 -14.09
CA ASP A 254 -16.48 -17.19 -14.19
C ASP A 254 -16.73 -16.24 -13.00
N PRO A 255 -17.39 -15.09 -13.17
CA PRO A 255 -17.78 -14.23 -12.03
C PRO A 255 -18.55 -14.98 -10.93
N VAL A 256 -19.27 -16.05 -11.30
CA VAL A 256 -19.94 -16.94 -10.32
C VAL A 256 -18.91 -17.73 -9.51
N ASP A 257 -17.81 -18.15 -10.11
CA ASP A 257 -16.73 -18.85 -9.40
C ASP A 257 -16.02 -17.90 -8.42
N LEU A 258 -15.72 -16.67 -8.85
CA LEU A 258 -15.14 -15.65 -7.98
C LEU A 258 -16.06 -15.32 -6.81
N LEU A 259 -17.34 -15.08 -7.08
CA LEU A 259 -18.34 -14.87 -6.02
C LEU A 259 -18.41 -16.07 -5.07
N SER A 260 -18.33 -17.30 -5.62
CA SER A 260 -18.37 -18.51 -4.81
C SER A 260 -17.12 -18.64 -3.93
N MET A 261 -15.94 -18.26 -4.43
CA MET A 261 -14.71 -18.21 -3.62
C MET A 261 -14.87 -17.27 -2.44
N VAL A 262 -15.38 -16.05 -2.67
CA VAL A 262 -15.63 -15.07 -1.60
C VAL A 262 -16.66 -15.59 -0.59
N VAL A 263 -17.79 -16.14 -1.07
CA VAL A 263 -18.85 -16.67 -0.18
C VAL A 263 -18.33 -17.83 0.65
N PHE A 264 -17.55 -18.74 0.07
CA PHE A 264 -16.99 -19.88 0.80
C PHE A 264 -15.85 -19.46 1.74
N ALA A 265 -15.05 -18.45 1.40
CA ALA A 265 -14.05 -17.91 2.30
C ALA A 265 -14.67 -17.21 3.52
N LEU A 266 -15.86 -16.61 3.34
CA LEU A 266 -16.64 -16.03 4.42
C LEU A 266 -17.57 -17.06 5.11
N ASP A 267 -17.26 -18.35 5.06
CA ASP A 267 -17.96 -19.46 5.75
C ASP A 267 -16.95 -20.22 6.61
N GLY A 268 -16.55 -19.62 7.73
CA GLY A 268 -15.53 -20.18 8.61
C GLY A 268 -15.23 -19.29 9.82
N VAL A 269 -14.32 -19.74 10.66
CA VAL A 269 -13.83 -18.96 11.82
C VAL A 269 -12.49 -18.34 11.44
N PRO A 270 -12.39 -17.00 11.33
CA PRO A 270 -11.13 -16.34 11.08
C PRO A 270 -10.11 -16.62 12.17
N ASP A 271 -8.82 -16.65 11.82
CA ASP A 271 -7.76 -16.71 12.82
C ASP A 271 -7.74 -15.43 13.66
N ALA A 272 -7.99 -15.58 14.96
CA ALA A 272 -8.10 -14.45 15.86
C ALA A 272 -6.75 -13.76 16.16
N VAL A 273 -5.61 -14.40 15.88
CA VAL A 273 -4.28 -13.77 16.01
C VAL A 273 -4.10 -12.77 14.90
N HIS A 274 -4.31 -13.19 13.66
CA HIS A 274 -4.23 -12.33 12.48
C HIS A 274 -5.32 -11.25 12.46
N ALA A 275 -6.55 -11.56 12.90
CA ALA A 275 -7.61 -10.55 13.00
C ALA A 275 -7.27 -9.43 14.00
N ARG A 276 -6.63 -9.76 15.13
CA ARG A 276 -6.12 -8.76 16.09
C ARG A 276 -4.94 -7.98 15.54
N ALA A 277 -4.01 -8.64 14.86
CA ALA A 277 -2.89 -7.97 14.21
C ALA A 277 -3.38 -6.96 13.16
N ALA A 278 -4.36 -7.34 12.34
CA ALA A 278 -5.00 -6.41 11.39
C ALA A 278 -5.60 -5.18 12.11
N HIS A 279 -6.30 -5.39 13.22
CA HIS A 279 -6.87 -4.30 14.02
C HIS A 279 -5.78 -3.36 14.54
N ASP A 280 -4.68 -3.91 15.08
CA ASP A 280 -3.59 -3.12 15.65
C ASP A 280 -2.85 -2.32 14.54
N HIS A 281 -2.65 -2.92 13.36
CA HIS A 281 -2.08 -2.24 12.21
C HIS A 281 -2.97 -1.08 11.72
N PHE A 282 -4.28 -1.24 11.65
CA PHE A 282 -5.17 -0.13 11.26
C PHE A 282 -5.17 1.02 12.28
N LEU A 283 -5.03 0.74 13.57
CA LEU A 283 -4.86 1.78 14.59
C LEU A 283 -3.51 2.50 14.46
N ALA A 284 -2.42 1.76 14.21
CA ALA A 284 -1.10 2.33 13.99
C ALA A 284 -1.09 3.21 12.73
N MET A 285 -1.69 2.73 11.62
CA MET A 285 -1.85 3.52 10.41
C MET A 285 -2.52 4.88 10.69
N ILE A 286 -3.61 4.90 11.47
CA ILE A 286 -4.30 6.15 11.80
C ILE A 286 -3.41 7.08 12.65
N ALA A 287 -2.65 6.54 13.59
CA ALA A 287 -1.74 7.31 14.43
C ALA A 287 -0.61 7.95 13.62
N ASP A 288 0.01 7.19 12.72
CA ASP A 288 1.09 7.66 11.85
C ASP A 288 0.57 8.68 10.82
N ASN A 289 -0.59 8.44 10.23
CA ASN A 289 -1.20 9.39 9.30
C ASN A 289 -1.55 10.72 9.99
N ARG A 290 -1.98 10.69 11.26
CA ARG A 290 -2.17 11.91 12.05
C ARG A 290 -0.84 12.63 12.26
N THR A 291 0.23 11.91 12.61
CA THR A 291 1.57 12.46 12.77
C THR A 291 2.04 13.12 11.47
N PHE A 292 1.81 12.48 10.33
CA PHE A 292 2.09 13.04 9.01
C PHE A 292 1.41 14.41 8.83
N TRP A 293 0.09 14.49 9.01
CA TRP A 293 -0.64 15.74 8.81
C TRP A 293 -0.29 16.84 9.82
N ASP A 294 0.06 16.46 11.06
CA ASP A 294 0.53 17.42 12.05
C ASP A 294 1.88 18.04 11.65
N ARG A 295 2.78 17.24 11.05
CA ARG A 295 4.06 17.70 10.49
C ARG A 295 3.84 18.58 9.26
N VAL A 296 3.14 18.10 8.26
CA VAL A 296 2.80 18.83 7.01
C VAL A 296 2.14 20.19 7.31
N ALA A 297 1.29 20.30 8.34
CA ALA A 297 0.64 21.55 8.72
C ALA A 297 1.63 22.63 9.18
N THR A 298 2.86 22.27 9.59
CA THR A 298 3.90 23.18 10.08
C THR A 298 4.97 23.53 9.04
N GLU A 299 4.99 22.85 7.91
CA GLU A 299 5.92 23.09 6.82
C GLU A 299 5.69 24.44 6.16
N THR A 300 6.79 25.08 5.74
CA THR A 300 6.79 26.42 5.15
C THR A 300 7.51 26.52 3.81
N ASP A 301 8.21 25.48 3.39
CA ASP A 301 8.80 25.33 2.07
C ASP A 301 7.76 24.88 1.02
N ASP A 302 8.13 24.88 -0.24
CA ASP A 302 7.32 24.41 -1.37
C ASP A 302 8.32 23.84 -2.41
N ASP A 303 8.79 22.63 -2.18
CA ASP A 303 9.93 22.04 -2.87
C ASP A 303 9.63 20.61 -3.39
N MET A 304 8.78 20.50 -4.41
CA MET A 304 8.40 19.23 -5.05
C MET A 304 7.72 18.24 -4.09
N GLU A 305 6.72 18.74 -3.38
CA GLU A 305 6.02 18.00 -2.33
C GLU A 305 5.30 16.75 -2.85
N TRP A 306 5.39 15.65 -2.10
CA TRP A 306 4.59 14.46 -2.37
C TRP A 306 3.11 14.74 -2.13
N ILE A 307 2.75 15.11 -0.91
CA ILE A 307 1.40 15.52 -0.51
C ILE A 307 1.49 16.93 0.11
N PRO A 308 0.96 17.94 -0.57
CA PRO A 308 1.12 19.32 -0.14
C PRO A 308 0.15 19.72 0.97
N ASN A 309 0.53 20.69 1.78
CA ASN A 309 -0.41 21.46 2.57
C ASN A 309 -1.12 22.52 1.70
N LYS A 310 -1.99 23.32 2.31
CA LYS A 310 -2.80 24.34 1.61
C LYS A 310 -2.00 25.47 0.93
N THR A 311 -0.70 25.60 1.20
CA THR A 311 0.19 26.66 0.68
C THR A 311 1.28 26.12 -0.23
N GLN A 312 1.40 24.83 -0.32
CA GLN A 312 2.38 24.12 -1.14
C GLN A 312 1.75 23.60 -2.43
N THR A 313 2.60 23.13 -3.35
CA THR A 313 2.22 22.56 -4.64
C THR A 313 2.72 21.11 -4.73
N SER A 314 1.84 20.19 -5.06
CA SER A 314 2.26 18.80 -5.28
C SER A 314 3.17 18.68 -6.50
N ALA A 315 4.21 17.85 -6.39
CA ALA A 315 4.99 17.40 -7.53
C ALA A 315 4.17 16.48 -8.46
N LEU A 316 3.16 15.78 -7.91
CA LEU A 316 2.24 14.98 -8.70
C LEU A 316 1.29 15.88 -9.49
N PRO A 317 0.87 15.48 -10.71
CA PRO A 317 -0.11 16.21 -11.49
C PRO A 317 -1.55 16.00 -10.95
N ILE A 318 -1.73 16.18 -9.64
CA ILE A 318 -2.99 16.03 -8.92
C ILE A 318 -3.32 17.34 -8.25
N ASP A 319 -4.55 17.78 -8.42
CA ASP A 319 -5.06 18.97 -7.72
C ASP A 319 -5.56 18.56 -6.32
N PHE A 320 -4.85 19.01 -5.29
CA PHE A 320 -5.22 18.79 -3.90
C PHE A 320 -6.05 19.98 -3.40
N PRO A 321 -7.37 19.81 -3.16
CA PRO A 321 -8.15 20.86 -2.53
C PRO A 321 -7.56 21.28 -1.17
N ALA A 322 -7.57 22.56 -0.86
CA ALA A 322 -6.91 23.11 0.35
C ALA A 322 -7.38 22.49 1.67
N GLU A 323 -8.60 21.93 1.69
CA GLU A 323 -9.20 21.31 2.88
C GLU A 323 -8.98 19.78 2.93
N THR A 324 -8.22 19.20 1.98
CA THR A 324 -8.05 17.74 1.86
C THR A 324 -7.55 17.13 3.16
N GLY A 325 -6.47 17.64 3.75
CA GLY A 325 -5.90 17.10 4.98
C GLY A 325 -6.88 17.16 6.16
N ALA A 326 -7.52 18.31 6.38
CA ALA A 326 -8.48 18.47 7.48
C ALA A 326 -9.69 17.53 7.34
N GLN A 327 -10.20 17.37 6.12
CA GLN A 327 -11.35 16.50 5.88
C GLN A 327 -10.95 15.02 5.97
N TRP A 328 -9.72 14.67 5.51
CA TRP A 328 -9.19 13.31 5.66
C TRP A 328 -8.99 12.92 7.13
N GLN A 329 -8.40 13.80 7.94
CA GLN A 329 -8.27 13.57 9.39
C GLN A 329 -9.63 13.37 10.07
N ALA A 330 -10.69 14.05 9.63
CA ALA A 330 -12.04 13.82 10.15
C ALA A 330 -12.58 12.41 9.79
N VAL A 331 -12.26 11.89 8.60
CA VAL A 331 -12.56 10.50 8.20
C VAL A 331 -11.80 9.51 9.09
N LEU A 332 -10.50 9.73 9.29
CA LEU A 332 -9.67 8.86 10.13
C LEU A 332 -10.12 8.89 11.61
N ALA A 333 -10.55 10.04 12.11
CA ALA A 333 -11.12 10.14 13.47
C ALA A 333 -12.40 9.28 13.63
N ASP A 334 -13.24 9.22 12.62
CA ASP A 334 -14.40 8.32 12.63
C ASP A 334 -13.97 6.84 12.57
N ALA A 335 -12.96 6.52 11.77
CA ALA A 335 -12.39 5.17 11.70
C ALA A 335 -11.77 4.75 13.05
N GLU A 336 -11.01 5.63 13.69
CA GLU A 336 -10.43 5.38 15.03
C GLU A 336 -11.52 5.10 16.07
N ARG A 337 -12.58 5.90 16.10
CA ARG A 337 -13.71 5.68 17.02
C ARG A 337 -14.41 4.34 16.81
N LEU A 338 -14.49 3.86 15.56
CA LEU A 338 -14.98 2.51 15.26
C LEU A 338 -14.02 1.42 15.75
N LEU A 339 -12.73 1.59 15.52
CA LEU A 339 -11.69 0.61 15.88
C LEU A 339 -11.40 0.59 17.38
N THR A 340 -11.64 1.69 18.11
CA THR A 340 -11.54 1.72 19.58
C THR A 340 -12.84 1.27 20.28
N GLY A 341 -13.94 1.19 19.55
CA GLY A 341 -15.26 0.89 20.10
C GLY A 341 -15.95 2.09 20.76
N GLU A 342 -15.40 3.31 20.60
CA GLU A 342 -16.04 4.55 21.10
C GLU A 342 -17.28 4.92 20.31
N ALA A 343 -17.35 4.48 19.05
CA ALA A 343 -18.55 4.60 18.23
C ALA A 343 -18.86 3.27 17.54
N LEU A 344 -20.13 3.07 17.24
CA LEU A 344 -20.63 1.84 16.67
C LEU A 344 -20.83 1.98 15.16
N LEU A 345 -20.58 0.88 14.45
CA LEU A 345 -20.85 0.76 13.03
C LEU A 345 -22.37 0.65 12.81
N PRO A 346 -23.00 1.48 11.97
CA PRO A 346 -24.39 1.34 11.60
C PRO A 346 -24.66 -0.02 10.96
N TYR A 347 -25.78 -0.64 11.35
CA TYR A 347 -26.24 -1.85 10.71
C TYR A 347 -27.71 -1.70 10.34
N TRP A 348 -28.08 -2.12 9.16
CA TRP A 348 -29.37 -1.82 8.53
C TRP A 348 -30.62 -2.27 9.30
N ARG A 349 -30.49 -3.26 10.21
CA ARG A 349 -31.59 -3.74 11.07
C ARG A 349 -31.70 -3.02 12.41
N LEU A 350 -30.68 -2.22 12.76
CA LEU A 350 -30.62 -1.56 14.06
C LEU A 350 -31.08 -0.10 13.96
N ARG A 351 -31.70 0.38 15.05
CA ARG A 351 -32.12 1.79 15.18
C ARG A 351 -30.92 2.68 15.50
N ASP A 352 -31.10 4.00 15.39
CA ASP A 352 -30.06 5.03 15.52
C ASP A 352 -29.25 5.03 16.82
N HIS A 353 -29.74 4.39 17.87
CA HIS A 353 -29.05 4.29 19.16
C HIS A 353 -28.33 2.96 19.39
N ALA A 354 -28.25 2.11 18.38
CA ALA A 354 -27.58 0.81 18.44
C ALA A 354 -26.77 0.56 17.16
N GLY A 355 -25.70 -0.19 17.29
CA GLY A 355 -24.79 -0.55 16.19
C GLY A 355 -23.92 -1.72 16.55
N LEU A 356 -22.94 -2.01 15.70
CA LEU A 356 -21.97 -3.07 15.89
C LEU A 356 -20.67 -2.50 16.46
N ASN A 357 -20.14 -3.13 17.51
CA ASN A 357 -18.83 -2.83 18.04
C ASN A 357 -17.78 -3.49 17.15
N LEU A 358 -17.16 -2.69 16.23
CA LEU A 358 -16.16 -3.17 15.29
C LEU A 358 -14.88 -3.64 16.00
N ALA A 359 -14.46 -2.95 17.06
CA ALA A 359 -13.31 -3.34 17.86
C ALA A 359 -13.47 -4.75 18.46
N ALA A 360 -14.63 -5.03 19.03
CA ALA A 360 -14.93 -6.35 19.57
C ALA A 360 -14.98 -7.42 18.47
N LEU A 361 -15.56 -7.10 17.33
CA LEU A 361 -15.67 -8.01 16.18
C LEU A 361 -14.29 -8.39 15.61
N MET A 362 -13.36 -7.44 15.50
CA MET A 362 -12.02 -7.73 15.00
C MET A 362 -11.14 -8.48 16.02
N ARG A 363 -11.32 -8.21 17.31
CA ARG A 363 -10.52 -8.87 18.37
C ARG A 363 -10.94 -10.31 18.66
N ASP A 364 -12.23 -10.61 18.47
CA ASP A 364 -12.82 -11.93 18.68
C ASP A 364 -13.84 -12.20 17.55
N PRO A 365 -13.35 -12.50 16.34
CA PRO A 365 -14.20 -12.60 15.16
C PRO A 365 -15.17 -13.78 15.32
N PRO A 366 -16.44 -13.61 14.85
CA PRO A 366 -17.44 -14.68 14.89
C PRO A 366 -17.08 -15.79 13.88
N ASN A 367 -17.76 -16.91 14.01
CA ASN A 367 -17.88 -17.80 12.85
C ASN A 367 -18.57 -17.03 11.72
N LEU A 368 -17.82 -16.79 10.64
CA LEU A 368 -18.36 -16.10 9.48
C LEU A 368 -19.34 -17.03 8.77
N ASP A 369 -20.56 -16.54 8.59
CA ASP A 369 -21.62 -17.10 7.77
C ASP A 369 -22.29 -15.95 7.04
N LEU A 370 -22.15 -15.91 5.72
CA LEU A 370 -22.63 -14.77 4.95
C LEU A 370 -24.14 -14.52 5.18
N ILE A 371 -24.94 -15.59 5.30
CA ILE A 371 -26.37 -15.46 5.58
C ILE A 371 -26.60 -14.90 6.98
N GLY A 372 -25.89 -15.43 7.98
CA GLY A 372 -25.94 -14.93 9.36
C GLY A 372 -25.43 -13.50 9.50
N LEU A 373 -24.39 -13.10 8.73
CA LEU A 373 -23.92 -11.72 8.66
C LEU A 373 -24.98 -10.76 8.06
N ILE A 374 -25.61 -11.14 6.95
CA ILE A 374 -26.65 -10.32 6.30
C ILE A 374 -27.93 -10.30 7.16
N GLN A 375 -28.32 -11.42 7.74
CA GLN A 375 -29.50 -11.54 8.58
C GLN A 375 -29.28 -10.93 9.97
N GLY A 376 -28.03 -10.97 10.49
CA GLY A 376 -27.59 -10.34 11.74
C GLY A 376 -27.46 -11.28 12.92
N GLU A 377 -27.75 -12.57 12.78
CA GLU A 377 -27.64 -13.54 13.86
C GLU A 377 -26.19 -13.72 14.33
N SER A 378 -25.25 -13.86 13.38
CA SER A 378 -23.81 -13.97 13.67
C SER A 378 -23.23 -12.70 14.30
N LEU A 379 -23.90 -11.55 14.15
CA LEU A 379 -23.46 -10.25 14.66
C LEU A 379 -24.06 -9.90 16.04
N LEU A 380 -25.03 -10.67 16.55
CA LEU A 380 -25.70 -10.39 17.82
C LEU A 380 -24.73 -10.18 19.01
N PRO A 381 -23.62 -10.92 19.16
CA PRO A 381 -22.67 -10.71 20.26
C PRO A 381 -21.99 -9.33 20.25
N TYR A 382 -21.97 -8.65 19.11
CA TYR A 382 -21.30 -7.37 18.90
C TYR A 382 -22.27 -6.19 18.85
N VAL A 383 -23.59 -6.44 19.03
CA VAL A 383 -24.60 -5.38 19.05
C VAL A 383 -24.56 -4.67 20.41
N GLU A 384 -24.35 -3.38 20.36
CA GLU A 384 -24.33 -2.50 21.52
C GLU A 384 -25.24 -1.29 21.32
N THR A 385 -25.52 -0.60 22.44
CA THR A 385 -26.20 0.71 22.42
C THR A 385 -25.18 1.80 22.69
N GLY A 386 -25.15 2.84 21.85
CA GLY A 386 -24.17 3.91 21.97
C GLY A 386 -24.18 4.86 20.77
N PRO A 387 -23.22 5.81 20.74
CA PRO A 387 -23.04 6.69 19.60
C PRO A 387 -22.63 5.89 18.36
N ARG A 388 -23.05 6.36 17.18
CA ARG A 388 -22.72 5.74 15.90
C ARG A 388 -21.94 6.72 15.02
N VAL A 389 -21.07 6.18 14.16
CA VAL A 389 -20.56 6.94 13.03
C VAL A 389 -21.66 7.08 11.99
N ASP A 390 -21.91 8.29 11.49
CA ASP A 390 -23.00 8.58 10.55
C ASP A 390 -22.54 8.67 9.08
N GLY A 391 -21.22 8.53 8.83
CA GLY A 391 -20.61 8.61 7.50
C GLY A 391 -20.63 10.01 6.88
N ASN A 392 -20.94 11.06 7.65
CA ASN A 392 -20.96 12.44 7.13
C ASN A 392 -19.58 12.90 6.69
N ASN A 393 -18.51 12.60 7.48
CA ASN A 393 -17.15 12.97 7.15
C ASN A 393 -16.68 12.33 5.85
N LEU A 394 -16.96 11.05 5.64
CA LEU A 394 -16.63 10.35 4.39
C LEU A 394 -17.37 10.99 3.20
N ARG A 395 -18.68 11.26 3.33
CA ARG A 395 -19.43 11.91 2.25
C ARG A 395 -18.93 13.33 1.93
N MET A 396 -18.53 14.09 2.95
CA MET A 396 -17.94 15.42 2.74
C MET A 396 -16.60 15.31 2.04
N PHE A 397 -15.79 14.32 2.40
CA PHE A 397 -14.53 14.04 1.71
C PHE A 397 -14.76 13.65 0.24
N GLU A 398 -15.69 12.72 -0.05
CA GLU A 398 -16.07 12.33 -1.41
C GLU A 398 -16.51 13.53 -2.26
N GLN A 399 -17.27 14.46 -1.68
CA GLN A 399 -17.70 15.68 -2.35
C GLN A 399 -16.54 16.65 -2.59
N LEU A 400 -15.60 16.77 -1.64
CA LEU A 400 -14.44 17.63 -1.74
C LEU A 400 -13.53 17.22 -2.91
N VAL A 401 -13.26 15.91 -3.04
CA VAL A 401 -12.39 15.36 -4.09
C VAL A 401 -13.17 14.99 -5.38
N SER A 402 -14.37 15.54 -5.56
CA SER A 402 -15.17 15.44 -6.80
C SER A 402 -15.47 14.01 -7.27
N GLY A 403 -15.53 13.06 -6.34
CA GLY A 403 -15.81 11.64 -6.63
C GLY A 403 -14.56 10.78 -6.81
N ASP A 404 -13.36 11.36 -6.79
CA ASP A 404 -12.09 10.64 -6.87
C ASP A 404 -11.60 10.11 -5.51
N ALA A 405 -12.52 9.89 -4.57
CA ALA A 405 -12.22 9.45 -3.21
C ALA A 405 -11.34 8.19 -3.16
N GLY A 406 -11.54 7.27 -4.12
CA GLY A 406 -10.71 6.06 -4.21
C GLY A 406 -9.24 6.36 -4.49
N LEU A 407 -8.93 7.29 -5.39
CA LEU A 407 -7.56 7.74 -5.68
C LEU A 407 -6.96 8.43 -4.44
N PHE A 408 -7.69 9.38 -3.86
CA PHE A 408 -7.20 10.12 -2.70
C PHE A 408 -7.00 9.22 -1.47
N MET A 409 -7.87 8.24 -1.23
CA MET A 409 -7.67 7.25 -0.17
C MET A 409 -6.40 6.40 -0.37
N VAL A 410 -6.00 6.13 -1.62
CA VAL A 410 -4.75 5.43 -1.91
C VAL A 410 -3.54 6.34 -1.70
N ILE A 411 -3.62 7.62 -2.02
CA ILE A 411 -2.48 8.54 -1.94
C ILE A 411 -2.28 9.08 -0.52
N LEU A 412 -3.35 9.38 0.20
CA LEU A 412 -3.30 10.04 1.51
C LEU A 412 -2.97 9.08 2.66
N ASN A 413 -2.94 7.80 2.40
CA ASN A 413 -2.80 6.84 3.47
C ASN A 413 -1.48 6.14 3.47
#